data_46fa4f357ed632a62bb4374566ce82c5
#
_entry.id   46fa4f357ed632a62bb4374566ce82c5
#
_cell.length_a   1.000
_cell.length_b   1.000
_cell.length_c   1.000
_cell.angle_alpha   90.00
_cell.angle_beta   90.00
_cell.angle_gamma   90.00
#
_symmetry.space_group_name_H-M   'P 1'
#
loop_
_entity.id
_entity.type
_entity.pdbx_description
1 polymer ?
#
loop_
_entity_poly.entity_id
_entity_poly.type
_entity_poly.pdbx_seq_one_letter_code
_entity_poly.pdbx_strand_id
1 'polypeptide(L)'
;MSTPRAKLSVSTPVVITLPHSGSWEKDASIEDLVQIAETADRLGYHHLTCSEHIALPAAARERNRYWDPLATLSYLAARTQRIRLATNVLVLAYHHPLEIAKRYGTLDKISNGRLILGVGVGRLKEEFDLLGAPFDDRGPRGDDALRALRASLSVPEPAYHGEFYSFDGMVVDPCAVQEHVPIWIGGRTLRSLRRAATLADGWAPFNVTLQQVREWLGRFDLPTGFEVVLAPPALLDPINDPERTRDVLADTAAHGATNIRAVFTHTSLQHYLEILQALAELHPPDGAGSA
;
A
#
# COMPACT_ATOMS: atom_id res chain seq x y z
N MET A 1 20.33 -21.64 -1.94
CA MET A 1 19.48 -20.72 -2.75
C MET A 1 19.60 -19.35 -2.08
N SER A 2 20.00 -18.30 -2.81
CA SER A 2 20.07 -16.95 -2.24
C SER A 2 18.64 -16.48 -1.92
N THR A 3 18.45 -15.91 -0.75
CA THR A 3 17.17 -15.27 -0.40
C THR A 3 16.83 -14.23 -1.47
N PRO A 4 15.60 -14.21 -2.02
CA PRO A 4 15.21 -13.20 -2.98
C PRO A 4 15.45 -11.80 -2.40
N ARG A 5 15.93 -10.90 -3.22
CA ARG A 5 16.17 -9.51 -2.82
C ARG A 5 14.83 -8.82 -2.52
N ALA A 6 14.76 -8.03 -1.45
CA ALA A 6 13.54 -7.27 -1.16
C ALA A 6 13.26 -6.25 -2.29
N LYS A 7 12.01 -6.18 -2.74
CA LYS A 7 11.60 -5.25 -3.80
C LYS A 7 11.56 -3.82 -3.26
N LEU A 8 11.83 -2.82 -4.10
CA LEU A 8 11.65 -1.41 -3.75
C LEU A 8 10.27 -0.90 -4.16
N SER A 9 9.66 -0.12 -3.31
CA SER A 9 8.41 0.59 -3.59
C SER A 9 8.48 2.05 -3.15
N VAL A 10 7.53 2.85 -3.59
CA VAL A 10 7.52 4.29 -3.37
C VAL A 10 6.28 4.68 -2.57
N SER A 11 6.48 5.44 -1.48
CA SER A 11 5.41 6.26 -0.93
C SER A 11 5.17 7.39 -1.92
N THR A 12 4.00 7.43 -2.54
CA THR A 12 3.69 8.42 -3.55
C THR A 12 3.64 9.82 -2.91
N PRO A 13 4.56 10.74 -3.29
CA PRO A 13 4.53 12.11 -2.77
C PRO A 13 3.33 12.86 -3.34
N VAL A 14 3.10 14.07 -2.90
CA VAL A 14 1.98 14.93 -3.34
C VAL A 14 0.61 14.47 -2.83
N VAL A 15 0.30 13.17 -2.93
CA VAL A 15 -1.01 12.60 -2.52
C VAL A 15 -1.18 12.48 -1.01
N ILE A 16 -0.08 12.50 -0.27
CA ILE A 16 -0.06 12.46 1.21
C ILE A 16 1.03 13.38 1.73
N THR A 17 0.74 14.17 2.76
CA THR A 17 1.78 14.93 3.46
C THR A 17 2.39 14.07 4.55
N LEU A 18 3.69 13.86 4.48
CA LEU A 18 4.50 13.11 5.45
C LEU A 18 5.49 14.04 6.16
N PRO A 19 6.06 13.66 7.32
CA PRO A 19 7.05 14.48 8.03
C PRO A 19 8.30 14.84 7.20
N HIS A 20 8.62 14.03 6.20
CA HIS A 20 9.75 14.23 5.27
C HIS A 20 9.34 14.75 3.88
N SER A 21 8.08 15.12 3.70
CA SER A 21 7.60 15.75 2.46
C SER A 21 8.34 17.04 2.16
N GLY A 22 8.71 17.24 0.92
CA GLY A 22 9.32 18.48 0.44
C GLY A 22 8.30 19.62 0.37
N SER A 23 8.76 20.85 0.61
CA SER A 23 7.88 22.03 0.55
C SER A 23 7.24 22.24 -0.82
N TRP A 24 7.91 21.82 -1.89
CA TRP A 24 7.45 21.90 -3.28
C TRP A 24 6.17 21.10 -3.55
N GLU A 25 5.93 20.04 -2.76
CA GLU A 25 4.73 19.21 -2.92
C GLU A 25 3.42 19.97 -2.69
N LYS A 26 3.46 21.14 -2.01
CA LYS A 26 2.27 21.97 -1.79
C LYS A 26 1.70 22.52 -3.09
N ASP A 27 2.59 22.86 -4.01
CA ASP A 27 2.27 23.50 -5.29
C ASP A 27 2.39 22.51 -6.47
N ALA A 28 2.69 21.24 -6.17
CA ALA A 28 2.85 20.21 -7.17
C ALA A 28 1.54 19.92 -7.92
N SER A 29 1.66 19.75 -9.22
CA SER A 29 0.58 19.43 -10.14
C SER A 29 0.36 17.92 -10.29
N ILE A 30 -0.70 17.55 -11.00
CA ILE A 30 -0.92 16.14 -11.38
C ILE A 30 0.15 15.65 -12.36
N GLU A 31 0.71 16.53 -13.21
CA GLU A 31 1.78 16.22 -14.15
C GLU A 31 3.09 15.89 -13.41
N ASP A 32 3.38 16.55 -12.28
CA ASP A 32 4.53 16.21 -11.43
C ASP A 32 4.37 14.79 -10.85
N LEU A 33 3.17 14.46 -10.40
CA LEU A 33 2.85 13.11 -9.92
C LEU A 33 2.99 12.06 -11.02
N VAL A 34 2.57 12.38 -12.23
CA VAL A 34 2.72 11.50 -13.41
C VAL A 34 4.19 11.24 -13.71
N GLN A 35 5.04 12.29 -13.74
CA GLN A 35 6.47 12.11 -13.97
C GLN A 35 7.12 11.17 -12.95
N ILE A 36 6.71 11.26 -11.68
CA ILE A 36 7.17 10.36 -10.63
C ILE A 36 6.72 8.92 -10.92
N ALA A 37 5.44 8.73 -11.24
CA ALA A 37 4.88 7.41 -11.50
C ALA A 37 5.51 6.75 -12.74
N GLU A 38 5.64 7.48 -13.84
CA GLU A 38 6.28 7.00 -15.07
C GLU A 38 7.77 6.67 -14.85
N THR A 39 8.47 7.48 -14.04
CA THR A 39 9.88 7.21 -13.68
C THR A 39 10.00 5.98 -12.83
N ALA A 40 9.18 5.82 -11.79
CA ALA A 40 9.18 4.64 -10.96
C ALA A 40 8.81 3.36 -11.75
N ASP A 41 7.86 3.46 -12.68
CA ASP A 41 7.47 2.37 -13.59
C ASP A 41 8.64 1.95 -14.49
N ARG A 42 9.30 2.91 -15.13
CA ARG A 42 10.47 2.70 -16.00
C ARG A 42 11.65 2.08 -15.24
N LEU A 43 11.87 2.50 -13.99
CA LEU A 43 12.96 2.01 -13.14
C LEU A 43 12.66 0.65 -12.48
N GLY A 44 11.46 0.11 -12.62
CA GLY A 44 11.09 -1.21 -12.11
C GLY A 44 10.75 -1.23 -10.62
N TYR A 45 10.32 -0.11 -10.05
CA TYR A 45 9.75 -0.10 -8.69
C TYR A 45 8.50 -0.97 -8.63
N HIS A 46 8.33 -1.67 -7.50
CA HIS A 46 7.28 -2.69 -7.38
C HIS A 46 5.88 -2.07 -7.33
N HIS A 47 5.67 -1.04 -6.52
CA HIS A 47 4.35 -0.40 -6.41
C HIS A 47 4.42 1.06 -5.96
N LEU A 48 3.37 1.81 -6.32
CA LEU A 48 3.01 3.12 -5.76
C LEU A 48 1.91 2.93 -4.71
N THR A 49 1.86 3.84 -3.73
CA THR A 49 0.84 3.78 -2.68
C THR A 49 -0.03 5.03 -2.65
N CYS A 50 -1.33 4.88 -2.33
CA CYS A 50 -2.21 5.98 -1.98
C CYS A 50 -3.04 5.61 -0.75
N SER A 51 -3.12 6.53 0.22
CA SER A 51 -3.80 6.30 1.50
C SER A 51 -5.17 6.96 1.52
N GLU A 52 -6.12 6.36 2.27
CA GLU A 52 -7.44 6.92 2.44
C GLU A 52 -7.58 7.70 3.74
N HIS A 53 -8.07 8.91 3.62
CA HIS A 53 -8.80 9.66 4.62
C HIS A 53 -9.88 10.48 3.91
N ILE A 54 -11.11 10.40 4.39
CA ILE A 54 -12.24 11.15 3.82
C ILE A 54 -12.22 12.59 4.32
N ALA A 55 -12.00 12.75 5.63
CA ALA A 55 -11.89 14.06 6.26
C ALA A 55 -11.08 13.98 7.54
N LEU A 56 -10.34 15.03 7.81
CA LEU A 56 -9.51 15.15 9.00
C LEU A 56 -9.93 16.39 9.81
N PRO A 57 -9.75 16.38 11.15
CA PRO A 57 -10.00 17.55 11.97
C PRO A 57 -9.26 18.79 11.44
N ALA A 58 -9.94 19.94 11.38
CA ALA A 58 -9.38 21.18 10.83
C ALA A 58 -8.06 21.61 11.53
N ALA A 59 -7.90 21.30 12.81
CA ALA A 59 -6.68 21.53 13.56
C ALA A 59 -5.45 20.77 13.02
N ALA A 60 -5.67 19.73 12.21
CA ALA A 60 -4.62 18.94 11.58
C ALA A 60 -4.28 19.41 10.15
N ARG A 61 -4.88 20.50 9.65
CA ARG A 61 -4.84 20.96 8.26
C ARG A 61 -3.43 21.12 7.67
N GLU A 62 -2.49 21.64 8.43
CA GLU A 62 -1.14 21.95 7.94
C GLU A 62 -0.28 20.69 7.68
N ARG A 63 -0.69 19.54 8.21
CA ARG A 63 0.11 18.30 8.20
C ARG A 63 -0.55 17.15 7.45
N ASN A 64 -1.77 17.34 6.93
CA ASN A 64 -2.57 16.22 6.45
C ASN A 64 -3.27 16.57 5.14
N ARG A 65 -2.63 16.22 4.04
CA ARG A 65 -3.24 16.14 2.72
C ARG A 65 -3.42 14.66 2.39
N TYR A 66 -4.60 14.31 1.91
CA TYR A 66 -4.87 12.99 1.36
C TYR A 66 -5.70 13.15 0.09
N TRP A 67 -5.22 12.58 -0.99
CA TRP A 67 -5.99 12.46 -2.22
C TRP A 67 -6.81 11.18 -2.18
N ASP A 68 -7.95 11.15 -2.88
CA ASP A 68 -8.74 9.93 -3.00
C ASP A 68 -7.94 8.82 -3.70
N PRO A 69 -7.82 7.63 -3.10
CA PRO A 69 -6.96 6.58 -3.65
C PRO A 69 -7.50 6.01 -4.95
N LEU A 70 -8.83 5.85 -5.11
CA LEU A 70 -9.38 5.30 -6.33
C LEU A 70 -9.17 6.23 -7.52
N ALA A 71 -9.52 7.51 -7.37
CA ALA A 71 -9.36 8.51 -8.42
C ALA A 71 -7.89 8.64 -8.82
N THR A 72 -6.99 8.75 -7.83
CA THR A 72 -5.54 8.89 -8.05
C THR A 72 -4.95 7.68 -8.74
N LEU A 73 -5.17 6.48 -8.20
CA LEU A 73 -4.59 5.26 -8.75
C LEU A 73 -5.17 4.92 -10.13
N SER A 74 -6.43 5.25 -10.40
CA SER A 74 -7.01 5.07 -11.74
C SER A 74 -6.36 5.98 -12.78
N TYR A 75 -6.07 7.23 -12.42
CA TYR A 75 -5.35 8.13 -13.31
C TYR A 75 -3.91 7.65 -13.57
N LEU A 76 -3.20 7.22 -12.53
CA LEU A 76 -1.85 6.68 -12.67
C LEU A 76 -1.83 5.34 -13.42
N ALA A 77 -2.89 4.54 -13.32
CA ALA A 77 -3.03 3.31 -14.11
C ALA A 77 -2.96 3.56 -15.61
N ALA A 78 -3.56 4.67 -16.08
CA ALA A 78 -3.56 5.05 -17.48
C ALA A 78 -2.19 5.59 -17.97
N ARG A 79 -1.31 5.98 -17.07
CA ARG A 79 -0.01 6.59 -17.36
C ARG A 79 1.17 5.63 -17.18
N THR A 80 0.94 4.45 -16.62
CA THR A 80 1.96 3.45 -16.28
C THR A 80 1.62 2.08 -16.88
N GLN A 81 2.61 1.19 -17.00
CA GLN A 81 2.44 -0.10 -17.67
C GLN A 81 2.70 -1.30 -16.76
N ARG A 82 3.62 -1.22 -15.80
CA ARG A 82 4.14 -2.34 -15.02
C ARG A 82 3.99 -2.17 -13.52
N ILE A 83 4.23 -0.95 -13.02
CA ILE A 83 4.19 -0.66 -11.59
C ILE A 83 2.82 -1.00 -11.01
N ARG A 84 2.80 -1.66 -9.87
CA ARG A 84 1.55 -2.01 -9.19
C ARG A 84 0.99 -0.81 -8.43
N LEU A 85 -0.31 -0.85 -8.21
CA LEU A 85 -1.09 0.25 -7.65
C LEU A 85 -1.69 -0.22 -6.32
N ALA A 86 -1.17 0.30 -5.21
CA ALA A 86 -1.54 -0.17 -3.88
C ALA A 86 -2.30 0.90 -3.09
N THR A 87 -3.42 0.52 -2.49
CA THR A 87 -3.95 1.32 -1.37
C THR A 87 -3.09 1.07 -0.12
N ASN A 88 -2.84 2.11 0.72
CA ASN A 88 -2.04 1.93 1.93
C ASN A 88 -2.46 2.90 3.05
N VAL A 89 -3.61 2.73 3.62
CA VAL A 89 -4.59 1.65 3.45
C VAL A 89 -5.96 2.23 3.13
N LEU A 90 -6.82 1.42 2.51
CA LEU A 90 -8.27 1.65 2.46
C LEU A 90 -8.88 1.25 3.82
N VAL A 91 -9.82 2.01 4.35
CA VAL A 91 -10.45 1.71 5.64
C VAL A 91 -11.72 0.87 5.44
N LEU A 92 -11.66 -0.42 5.77
CA LEU A 92 -12.73 -1.37 5.50
C LEU A 92 -14.11 -0.94 6.03
N ALA A 93 -14.14 -0.35 7.23
CA ALA A 93 -15.40 0.01 7.89
C ALA A 93 -16.11 1.23 7.26
N TYR A 94 -15.47 1.97 6.35
CA TYR A 94 -16.11 3.09 5.64
C TYR A 94 -16.93 2.63 4.43
N HIS A 95 -16.79 1.38 4.02
CA HIS A 95 -17.33 0.85 2.77
C HIS A 95 -18.03 -0.49 2.95
N HIS A 96 -19.01 -0.76 2.09
CA HIS A 96 -19.53 -2.11 1.94
C HIS A 96 -18.56 -2.97 1.10
N PRO A 97 -18.29 -4.26 1.42
CA PRO A 97 -17.35 -5.10 0.65
C PRO A 97 -17.66 -5.18 -0.85
N LEU A 98 -18.91 -5.25 -1.26
CA LEU A 98 -19.28 -5.22 -2.70
C LEU A 98 -18.96 -3.88 -3.36
N GLU A 99 -19.04 -2.77 -2.64
CA GLU A 99 -18.61 -1.46 -3.15
C GLU A 99 -17.11 -1.47 -3.43
N ILE A 100 -16.31 -1.98 -2.49
CA ILE A 100 -14.87 -2.14 -2.68
C ILE A 100 -14.59 -3.07 -3.87
N ALA A 101 -15.26 -4.24 -3.92
CA ALA A 101 -15.10 -5.20 -5.00
C ALA A 101 -15.40 -4.58 -6.37
N LYS A 102 -16.51 -3.82 -6.49
CA LYS A 102 -16.87 -3.12 -7.72
C LYS A 102 -15.84 -2.07 -8.11
N ARG A 103 -15.52 -1.17 -7.20
CA ARG A 103 -14.64 0.00 -7.47
C ARG A 103 -13.21 -0.43 -7.75
N TYR A 104 -12.63 -1.24 -6.89
CA TYR A 104 -11.24 -1.68 -7.02
C TYR A 104 -11.08 -2.85 -7.98
N GLY A 105 -12.10 -3.68 -8.17
CA GLY A 105 -12.14 -4.63 -9.29
C GLY A 105 -12.13 -3.94 -10.65
N THR A 106 -12.84 -2.80 -10.76
CA THR A 106 -12.77 -1.95 -11.98
C THR A 106 -11.35 -1.38 -12.17
N LEU A 107 -10.70 -0.88 -11.10
CA LEU A 107 -9.31 -0.43 -11.17
C LEU A 107 -8.37 -1.56 -11.59
N ASP A 108 -8.57 -2.76 -11.06
CA ASP A 108 -7.77 -3.93 -11.44
C ASP A 108 -7.90 -4.24 -12.93
N LYS A 109 -9.12 -4.20 -13.45
CA LYS A 109 -9.39 -4.38 -14.90
C LYS A 109 -8.74 -3.28 -15.74
N ILE A 110 -8.89 -2.01 -15.37
CA ILE A 110 -8.30 -0.85 -16.08
C ILE A 110 -6.78 -0.97 -16.10
N SER A 111 -6.18 -1.38 -14.98
CA SER A 111 -4.73 -1.51 -14.82
C SER A 111 -4.15 -2.82 -15.38
N ASN A 112 -4.98 -3.72 -15.92
CA ASN A 112 -4.58 -5.04 -16.39
C ASN A 112 -3.91 -5.88 -15.29
N GLY A 113 -4.58 -6.00 -14.13
CA GLY A 113 -4.15 -6.88 -13.04
C GLY A 113 -3.01 -6.33 -12.17
N ARG A 114 -2.90 -5.00 -12.02
CA ARG A 114 -1.83 -4.39 -11.21
C ARG A 114 -2.27 -3.93 -9.81
N LEU A 115 -3.51 -4.16 -9.43
CA LEU A 115 -4.00 -3.80 -8.09
C LEU A 115 -3.31 -4.61 -6.99
N ILE A 116 -3.01 -3.93 -5.88
CA ILE A 116 -2.78 -4.49 -4.54
C ILE A 116 -3.75 -3.78 -3.60
N LEU A 117 -4.61 -4.53 -2.92
CA LEU A 117 -5.58 -3.96 -2.00
C LEU A 117 -5.02 -3.95 -0.57
N GLY A 118 -4.33 -2.87 -0.21
CA GLY A 118 -3.90 -2.64 1.18
C GLY A 118 -5.04 -2.07 2.00
N VAL A 119 -5.40 -2.74 3.10
CA VAL A 119 -6.58 -2.40 3.91
C VAL A 119 -6.27 -2.31 5.39
N GLY A 120 -7.10 -1.58 6.12
CA GLY A 120 -7.03 -1.45 7.57
C GLY A 120 -8.41 -1.33 8.20
N VAL A 121 -8.46 -1.50 9.53
CA VAL A 121 -9.73 -1.37 10.27
C VAL A 121 -10.04 0.08 10.69
N GLY A 122 -9.14 1.02 10.41
CA GLY A 122 -9.29 2.42 10.82
C GLY A 122 -8.95 2.67 12.28
N ARG A 123 -8.74 3.96 12.63
CA ARG A 123 -8.34 4.38 13.97
C ARG A 123 -8.89 5.74 14.42
N LEU A 124 -9.29 6.60 13.48
CA LEU A 124 -9.70 7.98 13.75
C LEU A 124 -11.21 8.00 14.03
N LYS A 125 -11.57 8.04 15.31
CA LYS A 125 -12.98 7.95 15.74
C LYS A 125 -13.83 9.08 15.16
N GLU A 126 -13.28 10.28 15.06
CA GLU A 126 -13.96 11.45 14.49
C GLU A 126 -14.41 11.24 13.06
N GLU A 127 -13.62 10.51 12.27
CA GLU A 127 -13.96 10.19 10.89
C GLU A 127 -15.05 9.10 10.83
N PHE A 128 -14.99 8.11 11.73
CA PHE A 128 -16.07 7.12 11.89
C PHE A 128 -17.40 7.77 12.26
N ASP A 129 -17.36 8.69 13.23
CA ASP A 129 -18.56 9.41 13.67
C ASP A 129 -19.15 10.25 12.52
N LEU A 130 -18.27 10.93 11.75
CA LEU A 130 -18.68 11.73 10.59
C LEU A 130 -19.37 10.89 9.52
N LEU A 131 -18.86 9.67 9.27
CA LEU A 131 -19.37 8.76 8.25
C LEU A 131 -20.52 7.88 8.74
N GLY A 132 -20.87 7.94 10.03
CA GLY A 132 -21.84 7.03 10.63
C GLY A 132 -21.38 5.57 10.65
N ALA A 133 -20.06 5.34 10.55
CA ALA A 133 -19.47 4.00 10.55
C ALA A 133 -19.30 3.46 11.97
N PRO A 134 -19.50 2.15 12.21
CA PRO A 134 -19.35 1.57 13.54
C PRO A 134 -17.87 1.46 13.94
N PHE A 135 -17.51 2.11 15.05
CA PHE A 135 -16.12 2.17 15.53
C PHE A 135 -15.74 1.00 16.44
N ASP A 136 -16.63 0.61 17.37
CA ASP A 136 -16.27 -0.32 18.46
C ASP A 136 -16.04 -1.74 17.97
N ASP A 137 -16.82 -2.21 17.00
CA ASP A 137 -16.73 -3.52 16.37
C ASP A 137 -15.91 -3.53 15.07
N ARG A 138 -15.18 -2.46 14.75
CA ARG A 138 -14.38 -2.35 13.51
C ARG A 138 -13.39 -3.50 13.29
N GLY A 139 -12.95 -4.15 14.37
CA GLY A 139 -12.06 -5.33 14.29
C GLY A 139 -12.77 -6.55 13.72
N PRO A 140 -13.79 -7.11 14.40
CA PRO A 140 -14.59 -8.24 13.90
C PRO A 140 -15.24 -7.94 12.54
N ARG A 141 -15.79 -6.74 12.38
CA ARG A 141 -16.36 -6.28 11.10
C ARG A 141 -15.33 -6.26 9.97
N GLY A 142 -14.08 -5.86 10.26
CA GLY A 142 -12.98 -5.90 9.31
C GLY A 142 -12.60 -7.34 8.93
N ASP A 143 -12.63 -8.28 9.88
CA ASP A 143 -12.35 -9.69 9.62
C ASP A 143 -13.44 -10.32 8.73
N ASP A 144 -14.69 -9.95 8.95
CA ASP A 144 -15.81 -10.38 8.11
C ASP A 144 -15.77 -9.73 6.71
N ALA A 145 -15.44 -8.43 6.63
CA ALA A 145 -15.25 -7.74 5.38
C ALA A 145 -14.14 -8.36 4.51
N LEU A 146 -13.04 -8.81 5.12
CA LEU A 146 -11.96 -9.49 4.41
C LEU A 146 -12.41 -10.81 3.77
N ARG A 147 -13.21 -11.61 4.48
CA ARG A 147 -13.80 -12.84 3.94
C ARG A 147 -14.77 -12.53 2.80
N ALA A 148 -15.63 -11.52 2.99
CA ALA A 148 -16.55 -11.05 1.97
C ALA A 148 -15.81 -10.56 0.71
N LEU A 149 -14.69 -9.83 0.86
CA LEU A 149 -13.84 -9.39 -0.25
C LEU A 149 -13.21 -10.56 -0.99
N ARG A 150 -12.71 -11.58 -0.29
CA ARG A 150 -12.19 -12.80 -0.93
C ARG A 150 -13.25 -13.52 -1.75
N ALA A 151 -14.50 -13.51 -1.30
CA ALA A 151 -15.62 -14.09 -2.03
C ALA A 151 -16.09 -13.25 -3.21
N SER A 152 -15.69 -11.99 -3.34
CA SER A 152 -16.32 -11.07 -4.30
C SER A 152 -15.39 -10.38 -5.30
N LEU A 153 -14.11 -10.13 -4.96
CA LEU A 153 -13.21 -9.29 -5.77
C LEU A 153 -13.06 -9.78 -7.23
N SER A 154 -12.95 -11.09 -7.41
CA SER A 154 -12.69 -11.71 -8.71
C SER A 154 -13.87 -12.60 -9.19
N VAL A 155 -15.05 -12.41 -8.58
CA VAL A 155 -16.24 -13.22 -8.86
C VAL A 155 -17.37 -12.32 -9.38
N PRO A 156 -17.87 -12.54 -10.61
CA PRO A 156 -18.94 -11.70 -11.19
C PRO A 156 -20.30 -11.89 -10.52
N GLU A 157 -20.59 -13.06 -9.97
CA GLU A 157 -21.81 -13.35 -9.22
C GLU A 157 -21.44 -13.84 -7.82
N PRO A 158 -21.01 -12.93 -6.92
CA PRO A 158 -20.52 -13.31 -5.62
C PRO A 158 -21.62 -13.67 -4.65
N ALA A 159 -21.37 -14.69 -3.80
CA ALA A 159 -22.23 -15.02 -2.66
C ALA A 159 -21.38 -15.09 -1.38
N TYR A 160 -21.90 -14.50 -0.31
CA TYR A 160 -21.26 -14.52 1.02
C TYR A 160 -22.32 -14.35 2.11
N HIS A 161 -22.20 -15.13 3.19
CA HIS A 161 -23.07 -15.05 4.36
C HIS A 161 -22.22 -15.06 5.63
N GLY A 162 -21.90 -13.87 6.13
CA GLY A 162 -21.11 -13.66 7.35
C GLY A 162 -21.94 -13.02 8.46
N GLU A 163 -21.23 -12.60 9.50
CA GLU A 163 -21.83 -11.98 10.69
C GLU A 163 -22.32 -10.54 10.40
N PHE A 164 -21.56 -9.77 9.65
CA PHE A 164 -21.82 -8.35 9.37
C PHE A 164 -22.24 -8.09 7.93
N TYR A 165 -21.88 -8.95 7.00
CA TYR A 165 -22.16 -8.81 5.60
C TYR A 165 -22.79 -10.08 5.04
N SER A 166 -23.84 -9.90 4.26
CA SER A 166 -24.53 -11.01 3.58
C SER A 166 -25.03 -10.54 2.23
N PHE A 167 -24.70 -11.28 1.17
CA PHE A 167 -25.15 -11.00 -0.19
C PHE A 167 -25.11 -12.26 -1.05
N ASP A 168 -26.08 -12.38 -1.93
CA ASP A 168 -26.16 -13.34 -3.02
C ASP A 168 -27.06 -12.80 -4.15
N GLY A 169 -27.12 -13.48 -5.28
CA GLY A 169 -27.99 -13.13 -6.39
C GLY A 169 -27.71 -11.74 -7.01
N MET A 170 -26.54 -11.19 -6.79
CA MET A 170 -26.11 -9.89 -7.30
C MET A 170 -24.98 -10.04 -8.31
N VAL A 171 -24.93 -9.16 -9.33
CA VAL A 171 -23.84 -9.12 -10.31
C VAL A 171 -22.89 -7.97 -10.02
N VAL A 172 -21.59 -8.27 -9.96
CA VAL A 172 -20.49 -7.31 -9.85
C VAL A 172 -19.64 -7.39 -11.13
N ASP A 173 -20.05 -6.63 -12.16
CA ASP A 173 -19.35 -6.57 -13.45
C ASP A 173 -18.97 -5.11 -13.80
N PRO A 174 -17.69 -4.80 -14.10
CA PRO A 174 -16.58 -5.73 -14.02
C PRO A 174 -16.17 -6.07 -12.58
N CYS A 175 -15.68 -7.29 -12.37
CA CYS A 175 -14.89 -7.70 -11.24
C CYS A 175 -13.38 -7.59 -11.57
N ALA A 176 -12.50 -7.93 -10.65
CA ALA A 176 -11.05 -7.96 -10.88
C ALA A 176 -10.68 -9.01 -11.94
N VAL A 177 -9.61 -8.73 -12.70
CA VAL A 177 -9.05 -9.67 -13.70
C VAL A 177 -8.00 -10.60 -13.10
N GLN A 178 -7.39 -10.22 -11.98
CA GLN A 178 -6.55 -11.12 -11.21
C GLN A 178 -7.43 -12.21 -10.59
N GLU A 179 -7.09 -13.48 -10.78
CA GLU A 179 -7.77 -14.60 -10.11
C GLU A 179 -7.69 -14.44 -8.58
N HIS A 180 -6.56 -13.94 -8.09
CA HIS A 180 -6.30 -13.65 -6.69
C HIS A 180 -5.69 -12.24 -6.55
N VAL A 181 -6.52 -11.26 -6.18
CA VAL A 181 -6.04 -9.91 -5.87
C VAL A 181 -5.27 -9.96 -4.54
N PRO A 182 -3.99 -9.55 -4.50
CA PRO A 182 -3.27 -9.47 -3.24
C PRO A 182 -3.91 -8.49 -2.27
N ILE A 183 -4.19 -8.95 -1.04
CA ILE A 183 -4.68 -8.12 0.06
C ILE A 183 -3.58 -8.00 1.11
N TRP A 184 -3.23 -6.78 1.48
CA TRP A 184 -2.28 -6.50 2.57
C TRP A 184 -2.98 -5.82 3.74
N ILE A 185 -2.60 -6.19 4.96
CA ILE A 185 -3.15 -5.58 6.18
C ILE A 185 -2.20 -4.53 6.72
N GLY A 186 -2.68 -3.30 6.81
CA GLY A 186 -2.00 -2.24 7.56
C GLY A 186 -2.27 -2.33 9.05
N GLY A 187 -1.34 -1.81 9.85
CA GLY A 187 -1.53 -1.71 11.29
C GLY A 187 -0.21 -1.72 12.06
N ARG A 188 -0.29 -1.54 13.39
CA ARG A 188 0.88 -1.40 14.26
C ARG A 188 0.81 -2.31 15.50
N THR A 189 0.09 -3.41 15.41
CA THR A 189 -0.13 -4.31 16.55
C THR A 189 0.03 -5.76 16.12
N LEU A 190 0.35 -6.63 17.08
CA LEU A 190 0.39 -8.08 16.85
C LEU A 190 -0.96 -8.62 16.33
N ARG A 191 -2.09 -7.96 16.70
CA ARG A 191 -3.43 -8.30 16.17
C ARG A 191 -3.51 -8.05 14.66
N SER A 192 -2.90 -6.97 14.15
CA SER A 192 -2.87 -6.71 12.70
C SER A 192 -2.05 -7.74 11.94
N LEU A 193 -0.92 -8.19 12.50
CA LEU A 193 -0.14 -9.27 11.91
C LEU A 193 -0.89 -10.61 11.94
N ARG A 194 -1.56 -10.94 13.05
CA ARG A 194 -2.40 -12.15 13.12
C ARG A 194 -3.48 -12.14 12.06
N ARG A 195 -4.18 -11.00 11.87
CA ARG A 195 -5.17 -10.82 10.79
C ARG A 195 -4.56 -11.04 9.41
N ALA A 196 -3.38 -10.45 9.16
CA ALA A 196 -2.67 -10.63 7.92
C ALA A 196 -2.32 -12.09 7.64
N ALA A 197 -1.74 -12.78 8.62
CA ALA A 197 -1.32 -14.18 8.51
C ALA A 197 -2.50 -15.15 8.29
N THR A 198 -3.73 -14.80 8.71
CA THR A 198 -4.90 -15.68 8.60
C THR A 198 -5.85 -15.34 7.47
N LEU A 199 -5.91 -14.07 7.03
CA LEU A 199 -6.96 -13.59 6.11
C LEU A 199 -6.41 -12.85 4.88
N ALA A 200 -5.09 -12.67 4.78
CA ALA A 200 -4.50 -11.83 3.74
C ALA A 200 -3.17 -12.41 3.21
N ASP A 201 -2.56 -11.71 2.28
CA ASP A 201 -1.34 -12.15 1.58
C ASP A 201 -0.10 -11.39 2.05
N GLY A 202 -0.29 -10.39 2.91
CA GLY A 202 0.83 -9.61 3.41
C GLY A 202 0.46 -8.64 4.52
N TRP A 203 1.51 -8.09 5.12
CA TRP A 203 1.43 -7.14 6.22
C TRP A 203 2.26 -5.90 5.94
N ALA A 204 1.65 -4.73 6.03
CA ALA A 204 2.28 -3.42 5.83
C ALA A 204 2.21 -2.59 7.13
N PRO A 205 3.09 -2.84 8.11
CA PRO A 205 3.07 -2.15 9.38
C PRO A 205 3.55 -0.69 9.27
N PHE A 206 3.14 0.11 10.25
CA PHE A 206 3.66 1.45 10.47
C PHE A 206 3.91 1.70 11.97
N ASN A 207 4.91 2.53 12.29
CA ASN A 207 5.31 2.84 13.67
C ASN A 207 5.58 1.58 14.50
N VAL A 208 6.28 0.61 13.91
CA VAL A 208 6.77 -0.62 14.54
C VAL A 208 8.27 -0.69 14.28
N THR A 209 9.08 -1.01 15.29
CA THR A 209 10.53 -1.13 15.11
C THR A 209 10.88 -2.42 14.35
N LEU A 210 12.01 -2.44 13.65
CA LEU A 210 12.48 -3.63 12.93
C LEU A 210 12.65 -4.83 13.88
N GLN A 211 13.13 -4.61 15.10
CA GLN A 211 13.25 -5.65 16.12
C GLN A 211 11.88 -6.24 16.50
N GLN A 212 10.86 -5.39 16.71
CA GLN A 212 9.49 -5.86 16.98
C GLN A 212 8.92 -6.62 15.78
N VAL A 213 9.18 -6.16 14.56
CA VAL A 213 8.77 -6.87 13.33
C VAL A 213 9.34 -8.29 13.34
N ARG A 214 10.66 -8.43 13.49
CA ARG A 214 11.34 -9.72 13.52
C ARG A 214 10.80 -10.64 14.61
N GLU A 215 10.63 -10.11 15.82
CA GLU A 215 10.06 -10.86 16.95
C GLU A 215 8.65 -11.34 16.66
N TRP A 216 7.80 -10.48 16.11
CA TRP A 216 6.40 -10.82 15.83
C TRP A 216 6.26 -11.79 14.67
N LEU A 217 7.03 -11.62 13.59
CA LEU A 217 7.03 -12.56 12.46
C LEU A 217 7.40 -13.98 12.92
N GLY A 218 8.37 -14.11 13.82
CA GLY A 218 8.79 -15.41 14.38
C GLY A 218 7.72 -16.12 15.23
N ARG A 219 6.57 -15.49 15.50
CA ARG A 219 5.46 -16.09 16.26
C ARG A 219 4.40 -16.74 15.37
N PHE A 220 4.55 -16.67 14.04
CA PHE A 220 3.55 -17.17 13.10
C PHE A 220 4.20 -18.04 12.03
N ASP A 221 3.51 -19.11 11.66
CA ASP A 221 3.78 -19.83 10.42
C ASP A 221 3.11 -19.06 9.29
N LEU A 222 3.90 -18.28 8.56
CA LEU A 222 3.39 -17.43 7.48
C LEU A 222 3.21 -18.25 6.21
N PRO A 223 2.16 -18.01 5.42
CA PRO A 223 1.96 -18.65 4.12
C PRO A 223 3.16 -18.42 3.18
N THR A 224 3.42 -19.38 2.31
CA THR A 224 4.41 -19.22 1.24
C THR A 224 4.04 -18.02 0.36
N GLY A 225 5.00 -17.14 0.09
CA GLY A 225 4.75 -15.92 -0.67
C GLY A 225 4.15 -14.76 0.13
N PHE A 226 4.01 -14.91 1.46
CA PHE A 226 3.53 -13.82 2.31
C PHE A 226 4.44 -12.59 2.22
N GLU A 227 3.87 -11.44 1.95
CA GLU A 227 4.63 -10.21 1.77
C GLU A 227 4.66 -9.35 3.04
N VAL A 228 5.85 -8.80 3.33
CA VAL A 228 6.08 -7.90 4.46
C VAL A 228 6.64 -6.59 3.91
N VAL A 229 5.86 -5.51 4.02
CA VAL A 229 6.20 -4.19 3.47
C VAL A 229 6.71 -3.29 4.59
N LEU A 230 8.01 -3.05 4.66
CA LEU A 230 8.62 -2.23 5.70
C LEU A 230 9.12 -0.90 5.16
N ALA A 231 8.99 0.14 5.97
CA ALA A 231 9.78 1.36 5.79
C ALA A 231 11.10 1.21 6.57
N PRO A 232 12.23 1.64 6.03
CA PRO A 232 13.49 1.64 6.74
C PRO A 232 13.42 2.58 7.96
N PRO A 233 14.22 2.30 9.03
CA PRO A 233 14.20 3.09 10.26
C PRO A 233 14.86 4.47 10.10
N ALA A 234 15.59 4.68 9.00
CA ALA A 234 16.26 5.92 8.67
C ALA A 234 15.91 6.37 7.25
N LEU A 235 15.97 7.67 7.02
CA LEU A 235 15.85 8.24 5.67
C LEU A 235 17.04 7.80 4.82
N LEU A 236 16.75 7.41 3.59
CA LEU A 236 17.75 6.99 2.61
C LEU A 236 18.35 8.23 1.95
N ASP A 237 19.64 8.19 1.64
CA ASP A 237 20.35 9.19 0.86
C ASP A 237 21.27 8.48 -0.15
N PRO A 238 20.69 7.99 -1.26
CA PRO A 238 21.47 7.20 -2.23
C PRO A 238 22.46 8.04 -3.03
N ILE A 239 22.31 9.36 -3.03
CA ILE A 239 23.16 10.29 -3.79
C ILE A 239 24.41 10.64 -2.97
N ASN A 240 24.23 11.09 -1.70
CA ASN A 240 25.34 11.58 -0.90
C ASN A 240 25.92 10.50 0.02
N ASP A 241 25.13 9.48 0.41
CA ASP A 241 25.57 8.38 1.28
C ASP A 241 25.08 7.02 0.77
N PRO A 242 25.60 6.55 -0.37
CA PRO A 242 25.18 5.30 -1.01
C PRO A 242 25.54 4.07 -0.18
N GLU A 243 26.64 4.08 0.58
CA GLU A 243 27.06 2.95 1.41
C GLU A 243 26.10 2.73 2.56
N ARG A 244 25.82 3.78 3.34
CA ARG A 244 24.83 3.72 4.41
C ARG A 244 23.44 3.36 3.86
N THR A 245 23.08 3.86 2.69
CA THR A 245 21.80 3.49 2.05
C THR A 245 21.73 1.99 1.80
N ARG A 246 22.79 1.35 1.27
CA ARG A 246 22.84 -0.11 1.10
C ARG A 246 22.70 -0.86 2.43
N ASP A 247 23.41 -0.40 3.46
CA ASP A 247 23.37 -1.01 4.79
C ASP A 247 21.96 -0.96 5.40
N VAL A 248 21.30 0.19 5.29
CA VAL A 248 19.93 0.38 5.79
C VAL A 248 18.93 -0.52 5.02
N LEU A 249 19.08 -0.65 3.70
CA LEU A 249 18.24 -1.55 2.89
C LEU A 249 18.50 -3.01 3.28
N ALA A 250 19.76 -3.40 3.43
CA ALA A 250 20.14 -4.77 3.83
C ALA A 250 19.62 -5.11 5.24
N ASP A 251 19.76 -4.21 6.19
CA ASP A 251 19.25 -4.38 7.56
C ASP A 251 17.72 -4.51 7.56
N THR A 252 17.00 -3.68 6.79
CA THR A 252 15.55 -3.76 6.66
C THR A 252 15.11 -5.11 6.08
N ALA A 253 15.80 -5.60 5.05
CA ALA A 253 15.55 -6.92 4.46
C ALA A 253 15.83 -8.05 5.46
N ALA A 254 16.94 -7.97 6.23
CA ALA A 254 17.31 -8.96 7.25
C ALA A 254 16.28 -9.07 8.38
N HIS A 255 15.44 -8.06 8.58
CA HIS A 255 14.33 -8.07 9.53
C HIS A 255 13.01 -8.58 8.92
N GLY A 256 13.05 -9.13 7.71
CA GLY A 256 11.93 -9.84 7.09
C GLY A 256 11.17 -9.05 6.02
N ALA A 257 11.67 -7.88 5.60
CA ALA A 257 11.06 -7.17 4.50
C ALA A 257 11.16 -7.96 3.19
N THR A 258 10.05 -8.20 2.53
CA THR A 258 9.97 -8.65 1.14
C THR A 258 9.83 -7.47 0.17
N ASN A 259 9.29 -6.37 0.70
CA ASN A 259 9.18 -5.08 0.03
C ASN A 259 9.68 -3.99 0.97
N ILE A 260 10.54 -3.11 0.47
CA ILE A 260 11.02 -1.94 1.20
C ILE A 260 10.38 -0.69 0.59
N ARG A 261 9.57 -0.01 1.37
CA ARG A 261 8.99 1.27 1.00
C ARG A 261 10.01 2.36 1.25
N ALA A 262 10.63 2.86 0.18
CA ALA A 262 11.65 3.88 0.25
C ALA A 262 11.11 5.17 0.90
N VAL A 263 11.88 5.71 1.84
CA VAL A 263 11.64 7.00 2.50
C VAL A 263 12.92 7.82 2.47
N PHE A 264 12.81 9.05 1.98
CA PHE A 264 13.94 9.96 1.80
C PHE A 264 13.48 11.42 1.82
N THR A 265 14.40 12.37 2.03
CA THR A 265 14.13 13.81 1.89
C THR A 265 14.39 14.26 0.47
N HIS A 266 13.60 15.22 0.00
CA HIS A 266 13.72 15.78 -1.33
C HIS A 266 13.31 17.26 -1.35
N THR A 267 13.95 18.07 -2.17
CA THR A 267 13.79 19.53 -2.20
C THR A 267 13.03 20.03 -3.42
N SER A 268 12.91 19.20 -4.45
CA SER A 268 12.21 19.50 -5.71
C SER A 268 11.75 18.19 -6.37
N LEU A 269 10.89 18.30 -7.39
CA LEU A 269 10.55 17.18 -8.26
C LEU A 269 11.80 16.57 -8.90
N GLN A 270 12.68 17.40 -9.48
CA GLN A 270 13.90 16.93 -10.13
C GLN A 270 14.78 16.12 -9.16
N HIS A 271 15.00 16.63 -7.94
CA HIS A 271 15.74 15.90 -6.91
C HIS A 271 15.07 14.59 -6.51
N TYR A 272 13.73 14.56 -6.46
CA TYR A 272 12.98 13.33 -6.21
C TYR A 272 13.25 12.26 -7.29
N LEU A 273 13.22 12.66 -8.57
CA LEU A 273 13.48 11.75 -9.69
C LEU A 273 14.94 11.25 -9.70
N GLU A 274 15.90 12.10 -9.36
CA GLU A 274 17.32 11.73 -9.21
C GLU A 274 17.53 10.71 -8.10
N ILE A 275 16.84 10.87 -6.97
CA ILE A 275 16.86 9.88 -5.87
C ILE A 275 16.28 8.54 -6.31
N LEU A 276 15.17 8.53 -7.04
CA LEU A 276 14.61 7.29 -7.58
C LEU A 276 15.61 6.58 -8.50
N GLN A 277 16.28 7.32 -9.38
CA GLN A 277 17.30 6.77 -10.28
C GLN A 277 18.47 6.15 -9.46
N ALA A 278 19.03 6.90 -8.53
CA ALA A 278 20.14 6.44 -7.70
C ALA A 278 19.78 5.21 -6.84
N LEU A 279 18.58 5.17 -6.28
CA LEU A 279 18.10 3.99 -5.54
C LEU A 279 17.96 2.75 -6.43
N ALA A 280 17.43 2.91 -7.65
CA ALA A 280 17.29 1.80 -8.59
C ALA A 280 18.66 1.25 -9.04
N GLU A 281 19.67 2.12 -9.17
CA GLU A 281 21.05 1.71 -9.48
C GLU A 281 21.73 0.98 -8.30
N LEU A 282 21.50 1.45 -7.08
CA LEU A 282 22.02 0.80 -5.88
C LEU A 282 21.34 -0.54 -5.57
N HIS A 283 20.07 -0.65 -5.91
CA HIS A 283 19.22 -1.80 -5.61
C HIS A 283 18.39 -2.16 -6.84
N PRO A 284 19.02 -2.66 -7.92
CA PRO A 284 18.32 -2.99 -9.15
C PRO A 284 17.24 -4.06 -8.93
N PRO A 285 16.09 -3.96 -9.62
CA PRO A 285 15.05 -4.96 -9.55
C PRO A 285 15.56 -6.33 -10.03
N ASP A 286 14.97 -7.40 -9.50
CA ASP A 286 15.30 -8.76 -9.91
C ASP A 286 15.08 -8.92 -11.42
N GLY A 287 16.08 -9.42 -12.14
CA GLY A 287 16.04 -9.62 -13.59
C GLY A 287 16.63 -8.48 -14.44
N ALA A 288 17.11 -7.38 -13.85
CA ALA A 288 17.75 -6.28 -14.60
C ALA A 288 19.22 -6.57 -15.02
N GLY A 289 19.77 -7.73 -14.69
CA GLY A 289 21.17 -8.07 -14.84
C GLY A 289 21.53 -8.95 -16.06
N SER A 290 20.65 -9.10 -17.06
CA SER A 290 20.92 -9.88 -18.28
C SER A 290 20.27 -9.24 -19.50
N ALA A 291 20.78 -8.13 -19.92
CA ALA A 291 20.56 -7.56 -21.24
C ALA A 291 21.91 -7.21 -21.88
#